data_88e3ba28281922b1f7de939355c622db
#
_entry.id   88e3ba28281922b1f7de939355c622db
#
_cell.length_a   1.000
_cell.length_b   1.000
_cell.length_c   1.000
_cell.angle_alpha   90.00
_cell.angle_beta   90.00
_cell.angle_gamma   90.00
#
_symmetry.space_group_name_H-M   'P 1'
#
loop_
_entity.id
_entity.type
_entity.pdbx_description
1 polymer ?
#
loop_
_entity_poly.entity_id
_entity_poly.type
_entity_poly.pdbx_seq_one_letter_code
_entity_poly.pdbx_strand_id
1 'polypeptide(L)'
;MSEKLLADLTRLCKVTAAVAKGDDSSVDDLMGLTADEDFSPRLAELAEQIGSLVVQKEAREFRLELIIEDLLDAHSRLEQANLDPLTGLPNRAIFHELLEKACDECSQTCHSLALMFIDLDKFKQVNDTMGHDAGDELLVQVADRLRACIGKHGQIARLGGDEFTVILPALDDEQVALALAANILRELQRPFDLKFGRAHIGGSVGLSFYPHEADRPVSLLKNADIAMYRAKEIGRNNCQLYRDLGKLL
;
A
#
# COMPACT_ATOMS: atom_id res chain seq x y z
N MET A 1 1.95 -51.98 -43.03
CA MET A 1 2.85 -51.01 -42.37
C MET A 1 4.16 -51.73 -42.17
N SER A 2 5.31 -51.21 -42.65
CA SER A 2 6.58 -51.94 -42.55
C SER A 2 7.00 -52.04 -41.08
N GLU A 3 7.61 -53.19 -40.67
CA GLU A 3 8.12 -53.31 -39.27
C GLU A 3 9.04 -52.18 -38.85
N LYS A 4 9.83 -51.67 -39.80
CA LYS A 4 10.70 -50.51 -39.60
C LYS A 4 9.90 -49.25 -39.20
N LEU A 5 8.80 -48.92 -39.89
CA LEU A 5 7.97 -47.74 -39.55
C LEU A 5 7.33 -47.85 -38.17
N LEU A 6 6.96 -49.04 -37.72
CA LEU A 6 6.41 -49.28 -36.38
C LEU A 6 7.49 -49.11 -35.30
N ALA A 7 8.71 -49.55 -35.56
CA ALA A 7 9.85 -49.37 -34.67
C ALA A 7 10.21 -47.88 -34.52
N ASP A 8 10.29 -47.13 -35.61
CA ASP A 8 10.57 -45.69 -35.63
C ASP A 8 9.49 -44.90 -34.88
N LEU A 9 8.21 -45.24 -35.10
CA LEU A 9 7.10 -44.61 -34.38
C LEU A 9 7.18 -44.88 -32.88
N THR A 10 7.56 -46.09 -32.47
CA THR A 10 7.74 -46.42 -31.05
C THR A 10 8.87 -45.64 -30.40
N ARG A 11 10.00 -45.43 -31.12
CA ARG A 11 11.12 -44.58 -30.66
C ARG A 11 10.64 -43.14 -30.49
N LEU A 12 9.95 -42.57 -31.47
CA LEU A 12 9.44 -41.19 -31.38
C LEU A 12 8.48 -41.03 -30.20
N CYS A 13 7.51 -41.94 -30.04
CA CYS A 13 6.57 -41.89 -28.91
C CYS A 13 7.26 -41.98 -27.53
N LYS A 14 8.32 -42.78 -27.43
CA LYS A 14 9.07 -42.90 -26.17
C LYS A 14 9.80 -41.58 -25.82
N VAL A 15 10.47 -41.01 -26.81
CA VAL A 15 11.22 -39.72 -26.58
C VAL A 15 10.24 -38.56 -26.31
N THR A 16 9.16 -38.44 -27.08
CA THR A 16 8.16 -37.38 -26.85
C THR A 16 7.46 -37.53 -25.51
N ALA A 17 7.24 -38.76 -25.02
CA ALA A 17 6.69 -38.99 -23.69
C ALA A 17 7.66 -38.60 -22.55
N ALA A 18 8.97 -38.68 -22.77
CA ALA A 18 10.00 -38.23 -21.84
C ALA A 18 10.10 -36.70 -21.83
N VAL A 19 10.10 -36.05 -23.00
CA VAL A 19 10.02 -34.59 -23.14
C VAL A 19 8.78 -34.04 -22.43
N ALA A 20 7.63 -34.66 -22.60
CA ALA A 20 6.39 -34.25 -21.96
C ALA A 20 6.42 -34.33 -20.40
N LYS A 21 7.35 -35.09 -19.83
CA LYS A 21 7.59 -35.22 -18.38
C LYS A 21 8.63 -34.23 -17.85
N GLY A 22 9.20 -33.40 -18.72
CA GLY A 22 10.21 -32.40 -18.33
C GLY A 22 11.62 -33.00 -18.21
N ASP A 23 11.96 -34.03 -18.97
CA ASP A 23 13.31 -34.59 -19.03
C ASP A 23 14.10 -33.82 -20.10
N ASP A 24 14.93 -32.87 -19.67
CA ASP A 24 15.72 -31.99 -20.57
C ASP A 24 16.65 -32.78 -21.51
N SER A 25 17.17 -33.94 -21.07
CA SER A 25 18.02 -34.77 -21.91
C SER A 25 17.26 -35.36 -23.11
N SER A 26 15.96 -35.51 -23.02
CA SER A 26 15.12 -36.05 -24.09
C SER A 26 14.83 -35.09 -25.24
N VAL A 27 15.12 -33.79 -25.09
CA VAL A 27 15.07 -32.81 -26.20
C VAL A 27 16.24 -33.07 -27.15
N ASP A 28 17.44 -33.33 -26.62
CA ASP A 28 18.61 -33.73 -27.41
C ASP A 28 18.37 -35.06 -28.10
N ASP A 29 17.75 -36.05 -27.45
CA ASP A 29 17.35 -37.31 -28.03
C ASP A 29 16.35 -37.10 -29.18
N LEU A 30 15.42 -36.19 -29.06
CA LEU A 30 14.45 -35.84 -30.09
C LEU A 30 15.14 -35.26 -31.33
N MET A 31 16.12 -34.36 -31.12
CA MET A 31 16.95 -33.81 -32.20
C MET A 31 17.85 -34.90 -32.83
N GLY A 32 18.34 -35.86 -32.03
CA GLY A 32 19.09 -37.00 -32.52
C GLY A 32 18.30 -37.89 -33.52
N LEU A 33 16.97 -37.99 -33.33
CA LEU A 33 16.13 -38.72 -34.29
C LEU A 33 16.04 -38.02 -35.66
N THR A 34 16.19 -36.73 -35.73
CA THR A 34 16.19 -35.97 -37.01
C THR A 34 17.49 -36.12 -37.80
N ALA A 35 18.59 -36.47 -37.13
CA ALA A 35 19.91 -36.67 -37.70
C ALA A 35 20.17 -38.14 -38.12
N ASP A 36 19.30 -39.07 -37.73
CA ASP A 36 19.43 -40.54 -38.04
C ASP A 36 18.98 -40.79 -39.47
N GLU A 37 19.95 -41.03 -40.39
CA GLU A 37 19.69 -41.28 -41.82
C GLU A 37 18.80 -42.54 -42.05
N ASP A 38 18.75 -43.45 -41.10
CA ASP A 38 17.92 -44.63 -41.15
C ASP A 38 16.49 -44.43 -40.64
N PHE A 39 16.20 -43.26 -40.01
CA PHE A 39 14.89 -42.93 -39.48
C PHE A 39 13.91 -42.49 -40.61
N SER A 40 12.63 -42.78 -40.43
CA SER A 40 11.61 -42.40 -41.44
C SER A 40 11.57 -40.91 -41.66
N PRO A 41 11.74 -40.36 -42.89
CA PRO A 41 11.79 -38.91 -43.15
C PRO A 41 10.55 -38.14 -42.67
N ARG A 42 9.36 -38.75 -42.75
CA ARG A 42 8.12 -38.14 -42.25
C ARG A 42 8.06 -38.05 -40.72
N LEU A 43 8.65 -39.03 -40.03
CA LEU A 43 8.73 -39.02 -38.57
C LEU A 43 9.86 -38.10 -38.11
N ALA A 44 10.93 -37.96 -38.87
CA ALA A 44 11.99 -36.95 -38.62
C ALA A 44 11.43 -35.53 -38.69
N GLU A 45 10.64 -35.19 -39.71
CA GLU A 45 9.96 -33.87 -39.82
C GLU A 45 9.04 -33.62 -38.64
N LEU A 46 8.28 -34.63 -38.17
CA LEU A 46 7.44 -34.51 -36.99
C LEU A 46 8.28 -34.31 -35.72
N ALA A 47 9.41 -35.00 -35.56
CA ALA A 47 10.32 -34.86 -34.44
C ALA A 47 10.89 -33.42 -34.39
N GLU A 48 11.28 -32.86 -35.55
CA GLU A 48 11.76 -31.49 -35.67
C GLU A 48 10.69 -30.46 -35.25
N GLN A 49 9.45 -30.63 -35.72
CA GLN A 49 8.34 -29.77 -35.35
C GLN A 49 8.06 -29.82 -33.84
N ILE A 50 8.06 -31.00 -33.22
CA ILE A 50 7.88 -31.16 -31.78
C ILE A 50 9.03 -30.49 -31.02
N GLY A 51 10.29 -30.72 -31.45
CA GLY A 51 11.46 -30.07 -30.84
C GLY A 51 11.36 -28.54 -30.87
N SER A 52 10.98 -27.99 -32.02
CA SER A 52 10.76 -26.53 -32.15
C SER A 52 9.67 -26.00 -31.22
N LEU A 53 8.56 -26.72 -31.06
CA LEU A 53 7.49 -26.35 -30.16
C LEU A 53 7.94 -26.39 -28.68
N VAL A 54 8.75 -27.40 -28.30
CA VAL A 54 9.31 -27.48 -26.93
C VAL A 54 10.21 -26.30 -26.63
N VAL A 55 11.16 -25.99 -27.50
CA VAL A 55 12.06 -24.84 -27.35
C VAL A 55 11.29 -23.55 -27.29
N GLN A 56 10.25 -23.37 -28.12
CA GLN A 56 9.40 -22.19 -28.06
C GLN A 56 8.61 -22.08 -26.74
N LYS A 57 8.12 -23.21 -26.22
CA LYS A 57 7.43 -23.29 -24.95
C LYS A 57 8.37 -22.86 -23.81
N GLU A 58 9.55 -23.47 -23.73
CA GLU A 58 10.55 -23.15 -22.68
C GLU A 58 10.98 -21.68 -22.74
N ALA A 59 11.25 -21.17 -23.93
CA ALA A 59 11.59 -19.75 -24.11
C ALA A 59 10.43 -18.82 -23.67
N ARG A 60 9.18 -19.24 -23.88
CA ARG A 60 8.01 -18.49 -23.44
C ARG A 60 7.82 -18.57 -21.93
N GLU A 61 8.01 -19.73 -21.32
CA GLU A 61 7.95 -19.92 -19.86
C GLU A 61 9.00 -19.07 -19.17
N PHE A 62 10.25 -19.13 -19.61
CA PHE A 62 11.33 -18.28 -19.09
C PHE A 62 11.04 -16.79 -19.21
N ARG A 63 10.47 -16.38 -20.36
CA ARG A 63 10.08 -14.97 -20.55
C ARG A 63 8.96 -14.53 -19.61
N LEU A 64 8.00 -15.43 -19.34
CA LEU A 64 6.92 -15.15 -18.37
C LEU A 64 7.45 -15.03 -16.95
N GLU A 65 8.40 -15.87 -16.55
CA GLU A 65 9.04 -15.79 -15.23
C GLU A 65 9.74 -14.44 -15.04
N LEU A 66 10.51 -13.98 -16.03
CA LEU A 66 11.15 -12.65 -15.99
C LEU A 66 10.14 -11.52 -15.88
N ILE A 67 9.05 -11.57 -16.64
CA ILE A 67 8.00 -10.54 -16.58
C ILE A 67 7.30 -10.54 -15.22
N ILE A 68 7.07 -11.69 -14.62
CA ILE A 68 6.48 -11.82 -13.29
C ILE A 68 7.42 -11.20 -12.25
N GLU A 69 8.72 -11.47 -12.31
CA GLU A 69 9.72 -10.90 -11.42
C GLU A 69 9.75 -9.37 -11.54
N ASP A 70 9.81 -8.84 -12.77
CA ASP A 70 9.79 -7.40 -13.03
C ASP A 70 8.50 -6.73 -12.50
N LEU A 71 7.35 -7.39 -12.67
CA LEU A 71 6.06 -6.89 -12.16
C LEU A 71 6.00 -6.87 -10.64
N LEU A 72 6.51 -7.92 -9.98
CA LEU A 72 6.55 -7.97 -8.52
C LEU A 72 7.48 -6.90 -7.95
N ASP A 73 8.63 -6.66 -8.57
CA ASP A 73 9.54 -5.61 -8.16
C ASP A 73 8.95 -4.20 -8.38
N ALA A 74 8.31 -3.98 -9.54
CA ALA A 74 7.61 -2.72 -9.81
C ALA A 74 6.45 -2.48 -8.84
N HIS A 75 5.68 -3.52 -8.50
CA HIS A 75 4.59 -3.44 -7.54
C HIS A 75 5.12 -3.10 -6.14
N SER A 76 6.19 -3.77 -5.69
CA SER A 76 6.82 -3.49 -4.40
C SER A 76 7.34 -2.05 -4.30
N ARG A 77 7.94 -1.53 -5.39
CA ARG A 77 8.38 -0.12 -5.45
C ARG A 77 7.22 0.86 -5.39
N LEU A 78 6.10 0.55 -6.04
CA LEU A 78 4.89 1.36 -5.98
C LEU A 78 4.28 1.35 -4.56
N GLU A 79 4.20 0.19 -3.90
CA GLU A 79 3.73 0.10 -2.52
C GLU A 79 4.62 0.90 -1.56
N GLN A 80 5.95 0.83 -1.72
CA GLN A 80 6.88 1.63 -0.92
C GLN A 80 6.77 3.14 -1.20
N ALA A 81 6.50 3.54 -2.45
CA ALA A 81 6.27 4.94 -2.81
C ALA A 81 4.96 5.51 -2.22
N ASN A 82 4.04 4.65 -1.80
CA ASN A 82 2.74 5.00 -1.21
C ASN A 82 2.78 5.28 0.29
N LEU A 83 3.87 4.92 0.95
CA LEU A 83 4.04 5.08 2.39
C LEU A 83 5.03 6.20 2.71
N ASP A 84 4.87 6.81 3.87
CA ASP A 84 5.88 7.65 4.48
C ASP A 84 7.03 6.76 4.98
N PRO A 85 8.27 6.95 4.50
CA PRO A 85 9.37 6.04 4.78
C PRO A 85 9.80 6.00 6.25
N LEU A 86 9.47 7.03 7.03
CA LEU A 86 9.80 7.10 8.44
C LEU A 86 8.80 6.35 9.31
N THR A 87 7.51 6.62 9.10
CA THR A 87 6.43 6.12 9.98
C THR A 87 5.70 4.90 9.45
N GLY A 88 5.89 4.56 8.16
CA GLY A 88 5.15 3.49 7.48
C GLY A 88 3.64 3.74 7.40
N LEU A 89 3.20 4.99 7.57
CA LEU A 89 1.82 5.39 7.32
C LEU A 89 1.62 5.75 5.85
N PRO A 90 0.41 5.67 5.30
CA PRO A 90 0.06 6.29 4.04
C PRO A 90 0.61 7.71 3.94
N ASN A 91 1.23 8.03 2.81
CA ASN A 91 1.75 9.36 2.56
C ASN A 91 0.65 10.31 2.02
N ARG A 92 1.02 11.55 1.71
CA ARG A 92 0.11 12.57 1.17
C ARG A 92 -0.61 12.11 -0.10
N ALA A 93 0.06 11.40 -1.00
CA ALA A 93 -0.55 10.96 -2.27
C ALA A 93 -1.68 9.95 -2.00
N ILE A 94 -1.38 8.91 -1.25
CA ILE A 94 -2.36 7.89 -0.88
C ILE A 94 -3.47 8.45 0.01
N PHE A 95 -3.16 9.39 0.90
CA PHE A 95 -4.19 10.05 1.69
C PHE A 95 -5.28 10.69 0.82
N HIS A 96 -4.91 11.37 -0.28
CA HIS A 96 -5.90 11.98 -1.17
C HIS A 96 -6.79 10.93 -1.84
N GLU A 97 -6.21 9.82 -2.32
CA GLU A 97 -6.98 8.70 -2.91
C GLU A 97 -7.94 8.07 -1.90
N LEU A 98 -7.47 7.84 -0.67
CA LEU A 98 -8.28 7.29 0.42
C LEU A 98 -9.44 8.24 0.80
N LEU A 99 -9.19 9.54 0.84
CA LEU A 99 -10.19 10.54 1.16
C LEU A 99 -11.26 10.66 0.07
N GLU A 100 -10.86 10.67 -1.21
CA GLU A 100 -11.77 10.66 -2.35
C GLU A 100 -12.68 9.44 -2.30
N LYS A 101 -12.10 8.25 -2.16
CA LYS A 101 -12.83 7.00 -2.06
C LYS A 101 -13.82 6.99 -0.88
N ALA A 102 -13.40 7.46 0.29
CA ALA A 102 -14.26 7.52 1.47
C ALA A 102 -15.44 8.50 1.29
N CYS A 103 -15.23 9.65 0.63
CA CYS A 103 -16.30 10.58 0.29
C CYS A 103 -17.29 9.99 -0.71
N ASP A 104 -16.81 9.27 -1.73
CA ASP A 104 -17.65 8.61 -2.72
C ASP A 104 -18.53 7.53 -2.07
N GLU A 105 -17.95 6.71 -1.20
CA GLU A 105 -18.69 5.68 -0.44
C GLU A 105 -19.74 6.31 0.47
N CYS A 106 -19.44 7.40 1.17
CA CYS A 106 -20.40 8.13 1.99
C CYS A 106 -21.55 8.71 1.18
N SER A 107 -21.28 9.22 -0.02
CA SER A 107 -22.32 9.76 -0.92
C SER A 107 -23.32 8.69 -1.35
N GLN A 108 -22.93 7.42 -1.39
CA GLN A 108 -23.77 6.30 -1.78
C GLN A 108 -24.56 5.70 -0.61
N THR A 109 -24.05 5.83 0.63
CA THR A 109 -24.58 5.11 1.81
C THR A 109 -25.34 6.00 2.79
N CYS A 110 -25.42 7.31 2.56
CA CYS A 110 -26.04 8.30 3.46
C CYS A 110 -25.41 8.34 4.88
N HIS A 111 -24.20 7.80 5.07
CA HIS A 111 -23.45 7.95 6.31
C HIS A 111 -22.64 9.26 6.29
N SER A 112 -22.14 9.65 7.45
CA SER A 112 -21.21 10.76 7.57
C SER A 112 -19.77 10.26 7.62
N LEU A 113 -18.82 11.10 7.20
CA LEU A 113 -17.38 10.88 7.34
C LEU A 113 -16.82 12.02 8.16
N ALA A 114 -15.92 11.74 9.09
CA ALA A 114 -15.13 12.77 9.75
C ALA A 114 -13.68 12.73 9.26
N LEU A 115 -13.13 13.90 9.03
CA LEU A 115 -11.70 14.10 8.79
C LEU A 115 -11.10 14.86 9.98
N MET A 116 -10.06 14.29 10.57
CA MET A 116 -9.20 14.97 11.55
C MET A 116 -7.92 15.42 10.88
N PHE A 117 -7.52 16.67 11.11
CA PHE A 117 -6.19 17.17 10.82
C PHE A 117 -5.48 17.39 12.16
N ILE A 118 -4.31 16.80 12.34
CA ILE A 118 -3.55 16.77 13.60
C ILE A 118 -2.17 17.35 13.34
N ASP A 119 -1.76 18.30 14.16
CA ASP A 119 -0.42 18.87 14.18
C ASP A 119 0.17 18.73 15.58
N LEU A 120 1.44 18.33 15.66
CA LEU A 120 2.11 18.08 16.93
C LEU A 120 2.64 19.36 17.55
N ASP A 121 2.06 19.73 18.65
CA ASP A 121 2.50 20.93 19.38
C ASP A 121 3.92 20.75 19.93
N LYS A 122 4.78 21.76 19.72
CA LYS A 122 6.18 21.79 20.19
C LYS A 122 7.12 20.79 19.52
N PHE A 123 6.75 20.14 18.43
CA PHE A 123 7.63 19.21 17.70
C PHE A 123 8.96 19.88 17.33
N LYS A 124 8.92 21.09 16.79
CA LYS A 124 10.14 21.84 16.48
C LYS A 124 11.04 22.02 17.70
N GLN A 125 10.48 22.25 18.89
CA GLN A 125 11.25 22.39 20.12
C GLN A 125 12.00 21.09 20.48
N VAL A 126 11.40 19.92 20.21
CA VAL A 126 12.08 18.62 20.41
C VAL A 126 13.27 18.51 19.47
N ASN A 127 13.10 18.83 18.17
CA ASN A 127 14.20 18.85 17.21
C ASN A 127 15.32 19.82 17.64
N ASP A 128 14.96 21.02 18.04
CA ASP A 128 15.93 22.06 18.42
C ASP A 128 16.70 21.71 19.70
N THR A 129 16.10 20.94 20.63
CA THR A 129 16.71 20.60 21.93
C THR A 129 17.37 19.23 21.98
N MET A 130 16.84 18.24 21.26
CA MET A 130 17.24 16.84 21.34
C MET A 130 17.80 16.32 20.01
N GLY A 131 17.75 17.12 18.94
CA GLY A 131 18.20 16.76 17.60
C GLY A 131 17.14 16.09 16.73
N HIS A 132 17.41 16.03 15.42
CA HIS A 132 16.47 15.47 14.43
C HIS A 132 16.22 13.98 14.62
N ASP A 133 17.22 13.21 15.06
CA ASP A 133 17.04 11.79 15.34
C ASP A 133 16.00 11.53 16.43
N ALA A 134 15.94 12.39 17.45
CA ALA A 134 14.91 12.34 18.50
C ALA A 134 13.54 12.72 17.95
N GLY A 135 13.48 13.70 17.05
CA GLY A 135 12.24 14.05 16.34
C GLY A 135 11.71 12.92 15.47
N ASP A 136 12.57 12.25 14.76
CA ASP A 136 12.21 11.10 13.93
C ASP A 136 11.69 9.93 14.78
N GLU A 137 12.38 9.62 15.88
CA GLU A 137 11.91 8.61 16.85
C GLU A 137 10.55 9.00 17.46
N LEU A 138 10.35 10.27 17.78
CA LEU A 138 9.08 10.80 18.28
C LEU A 138 7.95 10.60 17.25
N LEU A 139 8.18 10.90 15.97
CA LEU A 139 7.20 10.73 14.89
C LEU A 139 6.78 9.27 14.73
N VAL A 140 7.71 8.32 14.84
CA VAL A 140 7.42 6.89 14.81
C VAL A 140 6.53 6.49 16.01
N GLN A 141 6.90 6.90 17.22
CA GLN A 141 6.10 6.61 18.43
C GLN A 141 4.72 7.28 18.38
N VAL A 142 4.60 8.48 17.81
CA VAL A 142 3.31 9.15 17.57
C VAL A 142 2.45 8.31 16.61
N ALA A 143 3.00 7.88 15.49
CA ALA A 143 2.29 7.04 14.52
C ALA A 143 1.75 5.76 15.18
N ASP A 144 2.54 5.11 16.03
CA ASP A 144 2.11 3.90 16.73
C ASP A 144 0.99 4.17 17.75
N ARG A 145 1.06 5.30 18.49
CA ARG A 145 -0.03 5.71 19.40
C ARG A 145 -1.32 6.02 18.63
N LEU A 146 -1.20 6.71 17.50
CA LEU A 146 -2.36 7.01 16.65
C LEU A 146 -2.98 5.71 16.10
N ARG A 147 -2.17 4.77 15.63
CA ARG A 147 -2.66 3.44 15.20
C ARG A 147 -3.40 2.72 16.31
N ALA A 148 -2.87 2.73 17.52
CA ALA A 148 -3.51 2.11 18.67
C ALA A 148 -4.84 2.78 19.05
N CYS A 149 -4.93 4.12 18.94
CA CYS A 149 -6.16 4.87 19.23
C CYS A 149 -7.25 4.61 18.19
N ILE A 150 -6.90 4.59 16.91
CA ILE A 150 -7.86 4.52 15.81
C ILE A 150 -8.27 3.07 15.52
N GLY A 151 -7.33 2.12 15.57
CA GLY A 151 -7.60 0.70 15.35
C GLY A 151 -8.32 0.46 14.02
N LYS A 152 -9.51 -0.14 14.08
CA LYS A 152 -10.35 -0.48 12.91
C LYS A 152 -11.29 0.66 12.48
N HIS A 153 -11.36 1.74 13.24
CA HIS A 153 -12.37 2.78 13.05
C HIS A 153 -12.03 3.74 11.91
N GLY A 154 -10.79 3.77 11.46
CA GLY A 154 -10.38 4.71 10.41
C GLY A 154 -9.01 4.44 9.83
N GLN A 155 -8.60 5.35 8.97
CA GLN A 155 -7.32 5.32 8.26
C GLN A 155 -6.50 6.53 8.68
N ILE A 156 -5.20 6.31 8.90
CA ILE A 156 -4.26 7.34 9.34
C ILE A 156 -3.26 7.57 8.21
N ALA A 157 -2.90 8.83 7.98
CA ALA A 157 -1.83 9.20 7.06
C ALA A 157 -0.93 10.27 7.67
N ARG A 158 0.30 10.36 7.17
CA ARG A 158 1.22 11.47 7.46
C ARG A 158 1.41 12.31 6.22
N LEU A 159 1.09 13.60 6.30
CA LEU A 159 1.18 14.51 5.15
C LEU A 159 2.58 15.10 4.96
N GLY A 160 3.39 15.09 6.02
CA GLY A 160 4.76 15.60 6.07
C GLY A 160 5.05 16.30 7.38
N GLY A 161 6.33 16.46 7.74
CA GLY A 161 6.70 17.12 9.00
C GLY A 161 6.01 16.48 10.20
N ASP A 162 5.29 17.31 10.95
CA ASP A 162 4.51 16.98 12.14
C ASP A 162 2.98 16.90 11.91
N GLU A 163 2.57 16.83 10.62
CA GLU A 163 1.16 16.80 10.22
C GLU A 163 0.67 15.35 9.98
N PHE A 164 -0.38 14.97 10.68
CA PHE A 164 -1.08 13.71 10.54
C PHE A 164 -2.55 13.93 10.20
N THR A 165 -3.17 12.97 9.54
CA THR A 165 -4.61 13.00 9.26
C THR A 165 -5.25 11.67 9.63
N VAL A 166 -6.53 11.72 9.99
CA VAL A 166 -7.36 10.53 10.25
C VAL A 166 -8.66 10.66 9.49
N ILE A 167 -8.97 9.66 8.67
CA ILE A 167 -10.25 9.52 7.98
C ILE A 167 -11.08 8.51 8.77
N LEU A 168 -12.25 8.92 9.24
CA LEU A 168 -13.22 8.08 9.93
C LEU A 168 -14.45 7.89 9.02
N PRO A 169 -14.52 6.82 8.23
CA PRO A 169 -15.63 6.58 7.31
C PRO A 169 -16.87 6.06 8.05
N ALA A 170 -18.03 6.19 7.42
CA ALA A 170 -19.27 5.56 7.84
C ALA A 170 -19.68 5.78 9.31
N LEU A 171 -19.65 7.04 9.74
CA LEU A 171 -20.07 7.40 11.09
C LEU A 171 -21.60 7.49 11.19
N ASP A 172 -22.16 6.74 12.13
CA ASP A 172 -23.58 6.85 12.54
C ASP A 172 -23.77 8.01 13.55
N ASP A 173 -22.73 8.31 14.33
CA ASP A 173 -22.74 9.37 15.35
C ASP A 173 -21.39 10.12 15.34
N GLU A 174 -21.48 11.43 15.18
CA GLU A 174 -20.32 12.33 15.22
C GLU A 174 -19.62 12.33 16.59
N GLN A 175 -20.30 11.95 17.67
CA GLN A 175 -19.72 11.82 18.99
C GLN A 175 -18.58 10.80 19.03
N VAL A 176 -18.60 9.80 18.16
CA VAL A 176 -17.51 8.82 18.00
C VAL A 176 -16.22 9.53 17.59
N ALA A 177 -16.30 10.42 16.61
CA ALA A 177 -15.14 11.19 16.16
C ALA A 177 -14.59 12.12 17.28
N LEU A 178 -15.47 12.78 18.03
CA LEU A 178 -15.08 13.62 19.15
C LEU A 178 -14.41 12.83 20.28
N ALA A 179 -14.96 11.66 20.62
CA ALA A 179 -14.38 10.78 21.61
C ALA A 179 -12.99 10.26 21.19
N LEU A 180 -12.81 9.92 19.90
CA LEU A 180 -11.53 9.52 19.35
C LEU A 180 -10.51 10.68 19.37
N ALA A 181 -10.92 11.89 18.99
CA ALA A 181 -10.05 13.07 19.06
C ALA A 181 -9.59 13.35 20.50
N ALA A 182 -10.50 13.27 21.47
CA ALA A 182 -10.16 13.44 22.89
C ALA A 182 -9.21 12.32 23.38
N ASN A 183 -9.38 11.09 22.92
CA ASN A 183 -8.49 9.99 23.23
C ASN A 183 -7.09 10.21 22.63
N ILE A 184 -7.01 10.63 21.38
CA ILE A 184 -5.74 10.96 20.72
C ILE A 184 -5.00 12.05 21.51
N LEU A 185 -5.66 13.15 21.84
CA LEU A 185 -5.05 14.23 22.61
C LEU A 185 -4.51 13.74 23.95
N ARG A 186 -5.25 12.91 24.66
CA ARG A 186 -4.81 12.32 25.94
C ARG A 186 -3.58 11.44 25.75
N GLU A 187 -3.54 10.61 24.71
CA GLU A 187 -2.40 9.73 24.45
C GLU A 187 -1.17 10.53 23.98
N LEU A 188 -1.34 11.61 23.20
CA LEU A 188 -0.25 12.47 22.80
C LEU A 188 0.38 13.24 23.98
N GLN A 189 -0.40 13.54 25.02
CA GLN A 189 0.12 14.18 26.25
C GLN A 189 0.98 13.27 27.13
N ARG A 190 0.84 11.94 26.97
CA ARG A 190 1.69 11.01 27.72
C ARG A 190 3.14 11.16 27.30
N PRO A 191 4.09 11.13 28.24
CA PRO A 191 5.50 11.24 27.92
C PRO A 191 5.93 10.26 26.85
N PHE A 192 6.86 10.69 25.99
CA PHE A 192 7.54 9.83 25.02
C PHE A 192 8.94 9.56 25.54
N ASP A 193 9.26 8.29 25.78
CA ASP A 193 10.59 7.87 26.18
C ASP A 193 11.42 7.68 24.90
N LEU A 194 12.31 8.64 24.62
CA LEU A 194 13.19 8.66 23.46
C LEU A 194 14.62 8.29 23.88
N LYS A 195 15.42 7.86 22.95
CA LYS A 195 16.82 7.45 23.18
C LYS A 195 17.65 8.52 23.93
N PHE A 196 17.38 9.79 23.66
CA PHE A 196 18.13 10.93 24.24
C PHE A 196 17.40 11.62 25.40
N GLY A 197 16.31 11.06 25.90
CA GLY A 197 15.57 11.64 27.03
C GLY A 197 14.06 11.51 26.83
N ARG A 198 13.33 12.18 27.70
CA ARG A 198 11.87 12.16 27.69
C ARG A 198 11.31 13.43 27.06
N ALA A 199 10.45 13.26 26.04
CA ALA A 199 9.76 14.38 25.40
C ALA A 199 8.31 14.51 25.88
N HIS A 200 7.82 15.74 25.98
CA HIS A 200 6.43 16.09 26.29
C HIS A 200 5.91 16.98 25.17
N ILE A 201 4.93 16.49 24.45
CA ILE A 201 4.25 17.21 23.38
C ILE A 201 2.74 17.25 23.64
N GLY A 202 2.02 17.98 22.82
CA GLY A 202 0.56 17.94 22.69
C GLY A 202 0.19 17.74 21.23
N GLY A 203 -1.09 17.91 20.93
CA GLY A 203 -1.60 17.93 19.58
C GLY A 203 -2.68 19.00 19.43
N SER A 204 -2.70 19.67 18.30
CA SER A 204 -3.80 20.52 17.87
C SER A 204 -4.59 19.76 16.80
N VAL A 205 -5.89 19.55 17.05
CA VAL A 205 -6.77 18.74 16.20
C VAL A 205 -7.87 19.60 15.62
N GLY A 206 -8.04 19.55 14.31
CA GLY A 206 -9.20 20.09 13.61
C GLY A 206 -10.08 18.99 13.05
N LEU A 207 -11.37 19.11 13.26
CA LEU A 207 -12.41 18.17 12.78
C LEU A 207 -13.32 18.86 11.77
N SER A 208 -13.59 18.17 10.67
CA SER A 208 -14.63 18.54 9.70
C SER A 208 -15.40 17.30 9.25
N PHE A 209 -16.68 17.48 8.90
CA PHE A 209 -17.62 16.42 8.57
C PHE A 209 -18.15 16.53 7.14
N TYR A 210 -18.13 15.40 6.44
CA TYR A 210 -18.73 15.25 5.12
C TYR A 210 -20.06 14.48 5.24
N PRO A 211 -21.11 14.84 4.51
CA PRO A 211 -21.21 15.94 3.55
C PRO A 211 -21.62 17.29 4.18
N HIS A 212 -21.83 17.37 5.48
CA HIS A 212 -22.47 18.52 6.15
C HIS A 212 -21.66 19.83 6.09
N GLU A 213 -20.34 19.74 6.08
CA GLU A 213 -19.45 20.90 6.15
C GLU A 213 -18.62 21.08 4.86
N ALA A 214 -18.69 20.11 3.93
CA ALA A 214 -17.97 20.16 2.67
C ALA A 214 -18.70 19.33 1.60
N ASP A 215 -18.62 19.77 0.35
CA ASP A 215 -19.16 19.10 -0.83
C ASP A 215 -18.09 18.29 -1.60
N ARG A 216 -16.82 18.51 -1.29
CA ARG A 216 -15.66 17.89 -1.94
C ARG A 216 -14.56 17.54 -0.95
N PRO A 217 -13.74 16.50 -1.24
CA PRO A 217 -12.61 16.10 -0.41
C PRO A 217 -11.64 17.24 -0.09
N VAL A 218 -11.33 18.06 -1.10
CA VAL A 218 -10.41 19.22 -0.95
C VAL A 218 -10.98 20.25 0.03
N SER A 219 -12.29 20.54 -0.04
CA SER A 219 -12.97 21.47 0.88
C SER A 219 -12.96 20.91 2.31
N LEU A 220 -13.21 19.59 2.46
CA LEU A 220 -13.18 18.91 3.75
C LEU A 220 -11.81 19.01 4.42
N LEU A 221 -10.75 18.75 3.67
CA LEU A 221 -9.37 18.87 4.16
C LEU A 221 -9.04 20.30 4.60
N LYS A 222 -9.40 21.27 3.77
CA LYS A 222 -9.21 22.71 4.09
C LYS A 222 -9.96 23.10 5.36
N ASN A 223 -11.18 22.63 5.55
CA ASN A 223 -11.99 22.94 6.71
C ASN A 223 -11.39 22.35 8.00
N ALA A 224 -10.90 21.09 7.94
CA ALA A 224 -10.19 20.46 9.05
C ALA A 224 -8.89 21.19 9.39
N ASP A 225 -8.12 21.63 8.38
CA ASP A 225 -6.90 22.43 8.59
C ASP A 225 -7.20 23.78 9.27
N ILE A 226 -8.23 24.51 8.81
CA ILE A 226 -8.67 25.77 9.45
C ILE A 226 -9.06 25.52 10.92
N ALA A 227 -9.76 24.45 11.21
CA ALA A 227 -10.14 24.09 12.58
C ALA A 227 -8.92 23.76 13.44
N MET A 228 -7.94 23.03 12.90
CA MET A 228 -6.67 22.72 13.56
C MET A 228 -5.87 24.00 13.86
N TYR A 229 -5.79 24.90 12.88
CA TYR A 229 -5.13 26.19 13.11
C TYR A 229 -5.79 26.97 14.25
N ARG A 230 -7.14 26.95 14.32
CA ARG A 230 -7.87 27.56 15.42
C ARG A 230 -7.57 26.90 16.77
N ALA A 231 -7.40 25.58 16.79
CA ALA A 231 -6.97 24.86 18.00
C ALA A 231 -5.60 25.37 18.50
N LYS A 232 -4.67 25.66 17.60
CA LYS A 232 -3.37 26.27 17.93
C LYS A 232 -3.52 27.68 18.55
N GLU A 233 -4.41 28.51 17.99
CA GLU A 233 -4.65 29.87 18.47
C GLU A 233 -5.27 29.91 19.89
N ILE A 234 -6.22 29.04 20.19
CA ILE A 234 -6.95 28.98 21.47
C ILE A 234 -6.09 28.44 22.64
N GLY A 235 -4.87 27.96 22.34
CA GLY A 235 -3.96 27.54 23.42
C GLY A 235 -3.33 26.14 23.18
N ARG A 236 -3.51 25.57 22.02
CA ARG A 236 -2.99 24.26 21.65
C ARG A 236 -3.57 23.11 22.47
N ASN A 237 -3.16 21.88 22.18
CA ASN A 237 -3.55 20.68 22.92
C ASN A 237 -5.08 20.58 23.13
N ASN A 238 -5.83 20.87 22.08
CA ASN A 238 -7.28 20.80 22.04
C ASN A 238 -7.78 20.40 20.65
N CYS A 239 -9.08 20.10 20.57
CA CYS A 239 -9.79 19.81 19.33
C CYS A 239 -10.79 20.90 19.02
N GLN A 240 -10.85 21.36 17.78
CA GLN A 240 -11.84 22.31 17.29
C GLN A 240 -12.64 21.70 16.14
N LEU A 241 -13.93 22.02 16.11
CA LEU A 241 -14.84 21.69 15.03
C LEU A 241 -14.94 22.84 14.05
N TYR A 242 -14.85 22.57 12.76
CA TYR A 242 -14.98 23.62 11.74
C TYR A 242 -16.29 24.39 11.85
N ARG A 243 -17.43 23.69 12.03
CA ARG A 243 -18.76 24.33 12.17
C ARG A 243 -18.91 25.29 13.35
N ASP A 244 -18.10 25.15 14.38
CA ASP A 244 -18.19 26.02 15.55
C ASP A 244 -17.42 27.33 15.37
N LEU A 245 -16.57 27.43 14.36
CA LEU A 245 -15.79 28.65 14.07
C LEU A 245 -16.67 29.81 13.61
N GLY A 246 -17.78 29.51 12.91
CA GLY A 246 -18.74 30.53 12.47
C GLY A 246 -19.64 31.10 13.57
N LYS A 247 -19.66 30.47 14.76
CA LYS A 247 -20.46 30.94 15.91
C LYS A 247 -19.73 31.93 16.80
N LEU A 248 -18.46 32.20 16.54
CA LEU A 248 -17.56 33.03 17.31
C LEU A 248 -17.30 34.43 16.67
N LEU A 249 -17.96 34.69 15.53
CA LEU A 249 -18.04 35.97 14.83
C LEU A 249 -19.42 36.59 15.03
#